data_56e622a11685b4a294e7970ca29a23ea
#
_entry.id   56e622a11685b4a294e7970ca29a23ea
#
_cell.length_a   1.000
_cell.length_b   1.000
_cell.length_c   1.000
_cell.angle_alpha   90.00
_cell.angle_beta   90.00
_cell.angle_gamma   90.00
#
_symmetry.space_group_name_H-M   'P 1'
#
loop_
_entity.id
_entity.type
_entity.pdbx_description
1 polymer ?
#
loop_
_entity_poly.entity_id
_entity_poly.type
_entity_poly.pdbx_seq_one_letter_code
_entity_poly.pdbx_strand_id
1 'polypeptide(L)'
;MVVKHVMDAAKKEGADHKILTTGSHDAKKNPLTPEQKVKHLSRAVKGSHVEAMTKEHPTLLHQMSKLHKAGYTHVTMHVGSDRVHEFHKLLHQYNGTENKHGHYNFKSIKVKSVGGERKEGGGGIESASGTAMRKHVTAGDKESFHKMAPSGMSKAHKDELYHDVRKGMGVNESFIVRFKNWIS
;
A
#
# COMPACT_ATOMS: atom_id res chain seq x y z
N MET A 1 -8.27 10.00 0.80
CA MET A 1 -7.28 9.04 1.30
C MET A 1 -7.92 7.69 1.56
N VAL A 2 -7.54 6.69 0.80
CA VAL A 2 -8.13 5.33 0.76
C VAL A 2 -8.23 4.68 2.14
N VAL A 3 -7.12 4.62 2.90
CA VAL A 3 -7.08 3.93 4.21
C VAL A 3 -8.07 4.52 5.20
N LYS A 4 -8.16 5.85 5.30
CA LYS A 4 -9.12 6.51 6.20
C LYS A 4 -10.56 6.19 5.80
N HIS A 5 -10.87 6.19 4.50
CA HIS A 5 -12.20 5.82 3.99
C HIS A 5 -12.59 4.39 4.41
N VAL A 6 -11.66 3.44 4.29
CA VAL A 6 -11.88 2.04 4.71
C VAL A 6 -12.15 1.94 6.21
N MET A 7 -11.38 2.65 7.03
CA MET A 7 -11.56 2.66 8.49
C MET A 7 -12.90 3.29 8.89
N ASP A 8 -13.27 4.40 8.26
CA ASP A 8 -14.54 5.08 8.53
C ASP A 8 -15.74 4.21 8.11
N ALA A 9 -15.63 3.53 6.96
CA ALA A 9 -16.65 2.58 6.50
C ALA A 9 -16.79 1.38 7.45
N ALA A 10 -15.68 0.78 7.87
CA ALA A 10 -15.68 -0.32 8.83
C ALA A 10 -16.29 0.08 10.16
N LYS A 11 -15.90 1.25 10.70
CA LYS A 11 -16.46 1.78 11.94
C LYS A 11 -17.98 2.00 11.85
N LYS A 12 -18.45 2.52 10.71
CA LYS A 12 -19.89 2.75 10.47
C LYS A 12 -20.67 1.44 10.40
N GLU A 13 -20.06 0.39 9.88
CA GLU A 13 -20.68 -0.93 9.73
C GLU A 13 -20.45 -1.84 10.97
N GLY A 14 -19.74 -1.36 12.00
CA GLY A 14 -19.36 -2.18 13.17
C GLY A 14 -18.45 -3.35 12.81
N ALA A 15 -17.64 -3.20 11.77
CA ALA A 15 -16.78 -4.23 11.22
C ALA A 15 -15.30 -3.98 11.55
N ASP A 16 -14.52 -5.05 11.60
CA ASP A 16 -13.07 -4.96 11.65
C ASP A 16 -12.51 -4.47 10.31
N HIS A 17 -11.34 -3.85 10.34
CA HIS A 17 -10.63 -3.46 9.15
C HIS A 17 -9.20 -4.00 9.14
N LYS A 18 -8.69 -4.29 7.95
CA LYS A 18 -7.31 -4.70 7.73
C LYS A 18 -6.76 -4.05 6.46
N ILE A 19 -5.57 -3.48 6.56
CA ILE A 19 -4.83 -2.94 5.44
C ILE A 19 -3.75 -3.94 5.07
N LEU A 20 -3.86 -4.52 3.87
CA LEU A 20 -2.89 -5.49 3.38
C LEU A 20 -1.89 -4.81 2.44
N THR A 21 -0.60 -5.04 2.68
CA THR A 21 0.47 -4.62 1.78
C THR A 21 1.23 -5.83 1.24
N THR A 22 1.80 -5.66 0.04
CA THR A 22 2.55 -6.75 -0.61
C THR A 22 3.83 -7.09 0.13
N GLY A 23 4.21 -8.38 0.16
CA GLY A 23 5.49 -8.85 0.65
C GLY A 23 6.66 -8.63 -0.32
N SER A 24 6.40 -8.09 -1.53
CA SER A 24 7.44 -7.85 -2.53
C SER A 24 8.43 -6.76 -2.11
N HIS A 25 9.71 -6.97 -2.38
CA HIS A 25 10.79 -6.01 -2.16
C HIS A 25 11.77 -6.07 -3.33
N ASP A 26 11.98 -4.96 -4.00
CA ASP A 26 12.96 -4.79 -5.08
C ASP A 26 13.34 -3.32 -5.26
N ALA A 27 14.54 -3.05 -5.75
CA ALA A 27 15.06 -1.68 -5.88
C ALA A 27 14.30 -0.79 -6.88
N LYS A 28 13.58 -1.39 -7.84
CA LYS A 28 12.95 -0.62 -8.94
C LYS A 28 11.51 -0.19 -8.62
N LYS A 29 10.68 -1.13 -8.16
CA LYS A 29 9.24 -0.92 -7.97
C LYS A 29 8.83 -0.92 -6.50
N ASN A 30 9.49 -1.70 -5.66
CA ASN A 30 9.16 -1.94 -4.26
C ASN A 30 10.36 -1.73 -3.34
N PRO A 31 10.92 -0.50 -3.23
CA PRO A 31 12.15 -0.25 -2.49
C PRO A 31 12.03 -0.43 -0.97
N LEU A 32 10.83 -0.41 -0.43
CA LEU A 32 10.59 -0.66 1.00
C LEU A 32 10.43 -2.15 1.28
N THR A 33 11.05 -2.63 2.37
CA THR A 33 10.78 -3.98 2.88
C THR A 33 9.34 -4.12 3.38
N PRO A 34 8.80 -5.34 3.53
CA PRO A 34 7.47 -5.53 4.11
C PRO A 34 7.31 -4.84 5.47
N GLU A 35 8.30 -4.91 6.35
CA GLU A 35 8.31 -4.29 7.68
C GLU A 35 8.28 -2.76 7.59
N GLN A 36 9.08 -2.19 6.68
CA GLN A 36 9.06 -0.74 6.42
C GLN A 36 7.72 -0.28 5.87
N LYS A 37 7.08 -1.04 4.97
CA LYS A 37 5.73 -0.73 4.47
C LYS A 37 4.71 -0.69 5.62
N VAL A 38 4.71 -1.70 6.49
CA VAL A 38 3.83 -1.73 7.67
C VAL A 38 4.10 -0.53 8.58
N LYS A 39 5.36 -0.27 8.92
CA LYS A 39 5.78 0.85 9.76
C LYS A 39 5.30 2.20 9.24
N HIS A 40 5.56 2.49 7.96
CA HIS A 40 5.20 3.78 7.37
C HIS A 40 3.69 3.94 7.17
N LEU A 41 2.97 2.89 6.78
CA LEU A 41 1.52 2.93 6.65
C LEU A 41 0.83 3.13 8.01
N SER A 42 1.26 2.44 9.05
CA SER A 42 0.71 2.60 10.41
C SER A 42 0.93 4.02 10.96
N ARG A 43 2.06 4.65 10.62
CA ARG A 43 2.34 6.05 10.97
C ARG A 43 1.55 7.06 10.15
N ALA A 44 1.27 6.72 8.88
CA ALA A 44 0.48 7.58 8.00
C ALA A 44 -0.98 7.67 8.44
N VAL A 45 -1.53 6.59 9.00
CA VAL A 45 -2.92 6.53 9.47
C VAL A 45 -2.98 5.86 10.84
N LYS A 46 -3.05 6.67 11.88
CA LYS A 46 -3.16 6.19 13.27
C LYS A 46 -4.40 5.31 13.45
N GLY A 47 -4.23 4.23 14.18
CA GLY A 47 -5.32 3.27 14.46
C GLY A 47 -5.62 2.30 13.32
N SER A 48 -4.88 2.34 12.20
CA SER A 48 -5.00 1.34 11.14
C SER A 48 -4.33 0.03 11.51
N HIS A 49 -5.02 -1.08 11.22
CA HIS A 49 -4.44 -2.42 11.32
C HIS A 49 -3.76 -2.78 10.00
N VAL A 50 -2.45 -2.64 9.94
CA VAL A 50 -1.64 -2.89 8.75
C VAL A 50 -0.89 -4.20 8.90
N GLU A 51 -0.98 -5.07 7.88
CA GLU A 51 -0.28 -6.36 7.82
C GLU A 51 0.38 -6.52 6.44
N ALA A 52 1.61 -7.01 6.40
CA ALA A 52 2.26 -7.39 5.16
C ALA A 52 1.96 -8.86 4.83
N MET A 53 1.78 -9.15 3.55
CA MET A 53 1.75 -10.53 3.08
C MET A 53 3.12 -11.17 3.30
N THR A 54 3.13 -12.42 3.80
CA THR A 54 4.35 -13.17 4.10
C THR A 54 4.70 -14.14 2.96
N LYS A 55 5.86 -14.77 3.05
CA LYS A 55 6.27 -15.82 2.09
C LYS A 55 5.36 -17.04 2.16
N GLU A 56 4.85 -17.35 3.35
CA GLU A 56 3.91 -18.46 3.57
C GLU A 56 2.50 -18.15 3.05
N HIS A 57 2.12 -16.87 3.10
CA HIS A 57 0.80 -16.39 2.68
C HIS A 57 0.92 -15.23 1.69
N PRO A 58 1.53 -15.47 0.50
CA PRO A 58 1.94 -14.39 -0.40
C PRO A 58 0.81 -13.81 -1.26
N THR A 59 -0.37 -14.44 -1.28
CA THR A 59 -1.46 -14.03 -2.17
C THR A 59 -2.69 -13.56 -1.41
N LEU A 60 -3.53 -12.79 -2.09
CA LEU A 60 -4.83 -12.38 -1.56
C LEU A 60 -5.69 -13.59 -1.16
N LEU A 61 -5.66 -14.68 -1.92
CA LEU A 61 -6.45 -15.89 -1.61
C LEU A 61 -6.03 -16.53 -0.28
N HIS A 62 -4.74 -16.55 0.03
CA HIS A 62 -4.27 -16.97 1.36
C HIS A 62 -4.82 -16.07 2.47
N GLN A 63 -4.87 -14.75 2.24
CA GLN A 63 -5.42 -13.83 3.23
C GLN A 63 -6.93 -14.04 3.41
N MET A 64 -7.66 -14.33 2.34
CA MET A 64 -9.10 -14.69 2.43
C MET A 64 -9.31 -15.98 3.22
N SER A 65 -8.50 -17.01 2.97
CA SER A 65 -8.53 -18.25 3.77
C SER A 65 -8.24 -17.99 5.25
N LYS A 66 -7.26 -17.15 5.56
CA LYS A 66 -6.93 -16.76 6.94
C LYS A 66 -8.09 -16.04 7.64
N LEU A 67 -8.75 -15.10 6.95
CA LEU A 67 -9.93 -14.41 7.48
C LEU A 67 -11.10 -15.35 7.70
N HIS A 68 -11.37 -16.26 6.78
CA HIS A 68 -12.42 -17.26 6.93
C HIS A 68 -12.17 -18.20 8.11
N LYS A 69 -10.92 -18.68 8.29
CA LYS A 69 -10.51 -19.48 9.45
C LYS A 69 -10.65 -18.72 10.76
N ALA A 70 -10.51 -17.39 10.75
CA ALA A 70 -10.75 -16.54 11.91
C ALA A 70 -12.24 -16.29 12.22
N GLY A 71 -13.16 -16.86 11.42
CA GLY A 71 -14.61 -16.81 11.67
C GLY A 71 -15.34 -15.68 10.94
N TYR A 72 -14.66 -14.89 10.11
CA TYR A 72 -15.34 -13.87 9.28
C TYR A 72 -16.19 -14.53 8.21
N THR A 73 -17.42 -14.05 8.07
CA THR A 73 -18.40 -14.56 7.09
C THR A 73 -18.74 -13.58 5.98
N HIS A 74 -18.39 -12.31 6.15
CA HIS A 74 -18.64 -11.24 5.20
C HIS A 74 -17.36 -10.44 5.00
N VAL A 75 -17.02 -10.14 3.74
CA VAL A 75 -15.83 -9.37 3.37
C VAL A 75 -16.21 -8.26 2.41
N THR A 76 -15.76 -7.05 2.69
CA THR A 76 -15.79 -5.93 1.75
C THR A 76 -14.37 -5.52 1.44
N MET A 77 -13.94 -5.71 0.19
CA MET A 77 -12.62 -5.31 -0.28
C MET A 77 -12.69 -3.95 -0.96
N HIS A 78 -11.74 -3.08 -0.64
CA HIS A 78 -11.61 -1.76 -1.23
C HIS A 78 -10.34 -1.68 -2.09
N VAL A 79 -10.49 -1.37 -3.37
CA VAL A 79 -9.39 -1.35 -4.36
C VAL A 79 -9.50 -0.14 -5.28
N GLY A 80 -8.47 0.15 -6.08
CA GLY A 80 -8.57 1.14 -7.15
C GLY A 80 -9.65 0.74 -8.18
N SER A 81 -10.28 1.73 -8.80
CA SER A 81 -11.38 1.52 -9.77
C SER A 81 -10.99 0.59 -10.92
N ASP A 82 -9.73 0.69 -11.38
CA ASP A 82 -9.14 -0.14 -12.43
C ASP A 82 -9.03 -1.62 -12.10
N ARG A 83 -9.17 -2.00 -10.82
CA ARG A 83 -8.98 -3.39 -10.35
C ARG A 83 -10.22 -4.05 -9.77
N VAL A 84 -11.33 -3.32 -9.66
CA VAL A 84 -12.57 -3.84 -9.06
C VAL A 84 -13.05 -5.11 -9.77
N HIS A 85 -13.11 -5.10 -11.10
CA HIS A 85 -13.59 -6.24 -11.87
C HIS A 85 -12.70 -7.47 -11.73
N GLU A 86 -11.38 -7.28 -11.80
CA GLU A 86 -10.38 -8.34 -11.62
C GLU A 86 -10.53 -9.03 -10.26
N PHE A 87 -10.55 -8.26 -9.18
CA PHE A 87 -10.65 -8.81 -7.83
C PHE A 87 -12.04 -9.38 -7.53
N HIS A 88 -13.11 -8.78 -8.07
CA HIS A 88 -14.45 -9.36 -7.95
C HIS A 88 -14.49 -10.76 -8.56
N LYS A 89 -14.05 -10.89 -9.81
CA LYS A 89 -14.00 -12.19 -10.50
C LYS A 89 -13.14 -13.20 -9.73
N LEU A 90 -11.91 -12.80 -9.33
CA LEU A 90 -10.99 -13.67 -8.61
C LEU A 90 -11.60 -14.20 -7.30
N LEU A 91 -12.13 -13.31 -6.47
CA LEU A 91 -12.63 -13.70 -5.15
C LEU A 91 -13.89 -14.58 -5.24
N HIS A 92 -14.77 -14.31 -6.18
CA HIS A 92 -15.97 -15.13 -6.37
C HIS A 92 -15.66 -16.50 -7.01
N GLN A 93 -14.69 -16.57 -7.92
CA GLN A 93 -14.27 -17.82 -8.56
C GLN A 93 -13.76 -18.85 -7.55
N TYR A 94 -13.09 -18.41 -6.51
CA TYR A 94 -12.48 -19.29 -5.49
C TYR A 94 -13.33 -19.41 -4.22
N ASN A 95 -14.46 -18.72 -4.11
CA ASN A 95 -15.36 -18.84 -2.96
C ASN A 95 -16.03 -20.22 -2.94
N GLY A 96 -15.92 -20.94 -1.85
CA GLY A 96 -16.41 -22.32 -1.71
C GLY A 96 -15.51 -23.39 -2.34
N THR A 97 -14.36 -23.02 -2.93
CA THR A 97 -13.46 -23.95 -3.60
C THR A 97 -12.21 -24.18 -2.77
N GLU A 98 -11.82 -25.44 -2.58
CA GLU A 98 -10.53 -25.77 -2.00
C GLU A 98 -9.44 -25.69 -3.06
N ASN A 99 -8.32 -25.04 -2.75
CA ASN A 99 -7.21 -24.84 -3.68
C ASN A 99 -5.88 -24.74 -2.93
N LYS A 100 -4.76 -24.62 -3.67
CA LYS A 100 -3.41 -24.51 -3.11
C LYS A 100 -3.19 -23.31 -2.17
N HIS A 101 -4.09 -22.33 -2.18
CA HIS A 101 -4.04 -21.15 -1.31
C HIS A 101 -4.91 -21.31 -0.06
N GLY A 102 -5.54 -22.47 0.12
CA GLY A 102 -6.48 -22.79 1.17
C GLY A 102 -7.93 -22.61 0.73
N HIS A 103 -8.83 -22.74 1.70
CA HIS A 103 -10.28 -22.68 1.50
C HIS A 103 -10.87 -21.44 2.17
N TYR A 104 -11.83 -20.81 1.52
CA TYR A 104 -12.76 -19.86 2.14
C TYR A 104 -14.14 -19.98 1.51
N ASN A 105 -15.17 -19.70 2.30
CA ASN A 105 -16.57 -19.72 1.85
C ASN A 105 -17.34 -18.61 2.59
N PHE A 106 -17.18 -17.38 2.11
CA PHE A 106 -17.88 -16.23 2.67
C PHE A 106 -19.34 -16.20 2.20
N LYS A 107 -20.24 -15.82 3.11
CA LYS A 107 -21.65 -15.55 2.80
C LYS A 107 -21.83 -14.34 1.88
N SER A 108 -20.93 -13.37 1.99
CA SER A 108 -20.93 -12.17 1.16
C SER A 108 -19.51 -11.68 0.88
N ILE A 109 -19.24 -11.42 -0.40
CA ILE A 109 -18.02 -10.78 -0.86
C ILE A 109 -18.42 -9.55 -1.66
N LYS A 110 -17.96 -8.37 -1.23
CA LYS A 110 -18.15 -7.11 -1.95
C LYS A 110 -16.79 -6.55 -2.33
N VAL A 111 -16.65 -6.07 -3.57
CA VAL A 111 -15.46 -5.34 -4.01
C VAL A 111 -15.89 -3.95 -4.44
N LYS A 112 -15.38 -2.93 -3.75
CA LYS A 112 -15.76 -1.52 -3.94
C LYS A 112 -14.56 -0.73 -4.43
N SER A 113 -14.79 0.23 -5.32
CA SER A 113 -13.75 1.17 -5.70
C SER A 113 -13.50 2.20 -4.61
N VAL A 114 -12.26 2.62 -4.44
CA VAL A 114 -11.86 3.71 -3.55
C VAL A 114 -10.96 4.66 -4.31
N GLY A 115 -11.31 5.95 -4.26
CA GLY A 115 -10.64 6.99 -5.03
C GLY A 115 -11.30 7.18 -6.40
N GLY A 116 -11.17 8.40 -6.94
CA GLY A 116 -11.57 8.72 -8.31
C GLY A 116 -10.68 8.03 -9.34
N GLU A 117 -11.09 8.06 -10.61
CA GLU A 117 -10.25 7.61 -11.71
C GLU A 117 -8.88 8.31 -11.65
N ARG A 118 -7.82 7.53 -11.78
CA ARG A 118 -6.46 8.07 -11.90
C ARG A 118 -6.35 8.80 -13.23
N LYS A 119 -6.53 10.12 -13.21
CA LYS A 119 -6.21 10.96 -14.38
C LYS A 119 -4.69 11.09 -14.46
N GLU A 120 -4.10 10.55 -15.51
CA GLU A 120 -2.71 10.85 -15.86
C GLU A 120 -2.59 12.35 -16.13
N GLY A 121 -1.75 13.05 -15.34
CA GLY A 121 -1.45 14.46 -15.52
C GLY A 121 -2.12 15.46 -14.59
N GLY A 122 -2.93 15.03 -13.62
CA GLY A 122 -3.52 15.92 -12.61
C GLY A 122 -2.52 16.33 -11.52
N GLY A 123 -2.19 17.59 -11.42
CA GLY A 123 -1.31 18.15 -10.39
C GLY A 123 -2.04 18.30 -9.05
N GLY A 124 -2.04 17.29 -8.19
CA GLY A 124 -2.62 17.34 -6.85
C GLY A 124 -2.29 16.09 -6.03
N ILE A 125 -2.75 16.03 -4.79
CA ILE A 125 -2.55 14.88 -3.88
C ILE A 125 -3.11 13.57 -4.48
N GLU A 126 -4.06 13.67 -5.41
CA GLU A 126 -4.63 12.53 -6.17
C GLU A 126 -3.61 11.91 -7.16
N SER A 127 -2.58 12.65 -7.56
CA SER A 127 -1.50 12.18 -8.44
C SER A 127 -0.32 11.56 -7.70
N ALA A 128 -0.37 11.47 -6.36
CA ALA A 128 0.69 10.87 -5.56
C ALA A 128 0.80 9.36 -5.83
N SER A 129 1.58 9.02 -6.85
CA SER A 129 1.89 7.63 -7.19
C SER A 129 3.24 7.22 -6.63
N GLY A 130 3.41 5.93 -6.32
CA GLY A 130 4.72 5.41 -5.92
C GLY A 130 5.81 5.67 -6.98
N THR A 131 5.43 5.77 -8.25
CA THR A 131 6.34 6.11 -9.35
C THR A 131 6.81 7.56 -9.25
N ALA A 132 5.91 8.52 -9.00
CA ALA A 132 6.27 9.92 -8.84
C ALA A 132 7.14 10.12 -7.60
N MET A 133 6.82 9.49 -6.47
CA MET A 133 7.64 9.55 -5.26
C MET A 133 9.06 9.02 -5.49
N ARG A 134 9.21 7.90 -6.21
CA ARG A 134 10.54 7.36 -6.56
C ARG A 134 11.33 8.31 -7.48
N LYS A 135 10.68 8.99 -8.42
CA LYS A 135 11.33 10.02 -9.27
C LYS A 135 11.91 11.16 -8.42
N HIS A 136 11.16 11.67 -7.44
CA HIS A 136 11.68 12.71 -6.53
C HIS A 136 12.86 12.21 -5.70
N VAL A 137 12.84 10.95 -5.26
CA VAL A 137 13.98 10.35 -4.55
C VAL A 137 15.22 10.28 -5.45
N THR A 138 15.06 9.83 -6.70
CA THR A 138 16.17 9.76 -7.68
C THR A 138 16.74 11.15 -7.99
N ALA A 139 15.88 12.15 -8.09
CA ALA A 139 16.27 13.54 -8.33
C ALA A 139 16.85 14.27 -7.10
N GLY A 140 16.82 13.65 -5.92
CA GLY A 140 17.21 14.30 -4.65
C GLY A 140 16.20 15.35 -4.17
N ASP A 141 15.02 15.43 -4.79
CA ASP A 141 13.98 16.42 -4.47
C ASP A 141 13.14 15.97 -3.26
N LYS A 142 13.72 16.20 -2.10
CA LYS A 142 13.11 15.87 -0.81
C LYS A 142 11.86 16.69 -0.52
N GLU A 143 11.83 17.96 -0.98
CA GLU A 143 10.71 18.85 -0.71
C GLU A 143 9.43 18.37 -1.44
N SER A 144 9.51 18.08 -2.73
CA SER A 144 8.39 17.54 -3.49
C SER A 144 7.96 16.17 -2.98
N PHE A 145 8.92 15.33 -2.58
CA PHE A 145 8.60 14.07 -1.91
C PHE A 145 7.76 14.28 -0.65
N HIS A 146 8.13 15.26 0.22
CA HIS A 146 7.39 15.56 1.43
C HIS A 146 5.98 16.09 1.17
N LYS A 147 5.79 16.89 0.11
CA LYS A 147 4.46 17.37 -0.31
C LYS A 147 3.55 16.21 -0.74
N MET A 148 4.12 15.18 -1.36
CA MET A 148 3.39 13.98 -1.79
C MET A 148 3.17 12.95 -0.69
N ALA A 149 4.01 12.97 0.36
CA ALA A 149 3.89 12.03 1.47
C ALA A 149 2.60 12.29 2.27
N PRO A 150 2.01 11.24 2.90
CA PRO A 150 0.76 11.38 3.64
C PRO A 150 0.78 12.53 4.67
N SER A 151 -0.28 13.32 4.70
CA SER A 151 -0.41 14.48 5.62
C SER A 151 -0.44 14.09 7.10
N GLY A 152 -0.82 12.86 7.42
CA GLY A 152 -0.81 12.33 8.79
C GLY A 152 0.58 12.01 9.35
N MET A 153 1.62 12.07 8.52
CA MET A 153 3.01 11.85 8.95
C MET A 153 3.66 13.14 9.42
N SER A 154 4.39 13.07 10.54
CA SER A 154 5.27 14.17 10.98
C SER A 154 6.42 14.39 9.98
N LYS A 155 7.06 15.57 10.03
CA LYS A 155 8.24 15.85 9.19
C LYS A 155 9.33 14.78 9.38
N ALA A 156 9.63 14.40 10.62
CA ALA A 156 10.62 13.35 10.91
C ALA A 156 10.27 12.00 10.28
N HIS A 157 8.98 11.61 10.31
CA HIS A 157 8.53 10.36 9.67
C HIS A 157 8.60 10.44 8.13
N LYS A 158 8.35 11.62 7.54
CA LYS A 158 8.52 11.83 6.10
C LYS A 158 9.99 11.77 5.69
N ASP A 159 10.88 12.32 6.52
CA ASP A 159 12.33 12.21 6.33
C ASP A 159 12.76 10.75 6.35
N GLU A 160 12.34 9.98 7.33
CA GLU A 160 12.66 8.57 7.45
C GLU A 160 12.13 7.78 6.26
N LEU A 161 10.89 8.02 5.84
CA LEU A 161 10.33 7.39 4.64
C LEU A 161 11.15 7.69 3.39
N TYR A 162 11.58 8.96 3.21
CA TYR A 162 12.44 9.36 2.10
C TYR A 162 13.76 8.59 2.09
N HIS A 163 14.43 8.51 3.26
CA HIS A 163 15.71 7.79 3.39
C HIS A 163 15.56 6.30 3.19
N ASP A 164 14.48 5.67 3.71
CA ASP A 164 14.21 4.26 3.53
C ASP A 164 13.96 3.93 2.04
N VAL A 165 13.18 4.75 1.32
CA VAL A 165 12.96 4.59 -0.13
C VAL A 165 14.27 4.76 -0.89
N ARG A 166 15.06 5.79 -0.55
CA ARG A 166 16.34 6.07 -1.18
C ARG A 166 17.33 4.91 -1.03
N LYS A 167 17.46 4.41 0.19
CA LYS A 167 18.30 3.24 0.52
C LYS A 167 17.84 1.99 -0.23
N GLY A 168 16.54 1.72 -0.25
CA GLY A 168 15.97 0.57 -0.94
C GLY A 168 16.14 0.63 -2.47
N MET A 169 16.23 1.83 -3.04
CA MET A 169 16.54 2.06 -4.46
C MET A 169 18.05 1.99 -4.77
N GLY A 170 18.93 1.87 -3.77
CA GLY A 170 20.38 1.89 -3.97
C GLY A 170 20.94 3.25 -4.38
N VAL A 171 20.21 4.35 -4.13
CA VAL A 171 20.66 5.71 -4.44
C VAL A 171 21.61 6.19 -3.33
N ASN A 172 22.92 6.14 -3.59
CA ASN A 172 23.94 6.52 -2.62
C ASN A 172 24.08 8.04 -2.45
N GLU A 173 24.30 8.50 -1.21
CA GLU A 173 24.54 9.91 -0.92
C GLU A 173 25.86 10.43 -1.51
N SER A 174 26.84 9.55 -1.65
CA SER A 174 28.15 9.90 -2.18
C SER A 174 28.13 10.40 -3.65
N PHE A 175 27.10 10.06 -4.41
CA PHE A 175 26.99 10.52 -5.80
C PHE A 175 26.61 12.01 -5.91
N ILE A 176 25.81 12.52 -4.97
CA ILE A 176 25.38 13.93 -4.99
C ILE A 176 26.50 14.84 -4.46
N VAL A 177 27.27 14.38 -3.48
CA VAL A 177 28.40 15.17 -2.92
C VAL A 177 29.53 15.33 -3.95
N ARG A 178 29.82 14.28 -4.74
CA ARG A 178 30.83 14.39 -5.81
C ARG A 178 30.44 15.37 -6.92
N PHE A 179 29.16 15.49 -7.24
CA PHE A 179 28.71 16.44 -8.28
C PHE A 179 28.74 17.90 -7.82
N LYS A 180 28.44 18.18 -6.56
CA LYS A 180 28.52 19.56 -6.00
C LYS A 180 29.95 20.09 -5.88
N ASN A 181 30.92 19.23 -5.61
CA ASN A 181 32.32 19.63 -5.50
C ASN A 181 33.05 19.76 -6.87
N TRP A 182 32.38 19.44 -7.96
CA TRP A 182 32.97 19.55 -9.32
C TRP A 182 32.52 20.82 -10.05
N ILE A 183 31.52 21.53 -9.52
CA ILE A 183 30.96 22.76 -10.11
C ILE A 183 31.38 24.03 -9.30
N SER A 184 32.20 23.87 -8.27
CA SER A 184 32.80 25.00 -7.52
C SER A 184 34.30 25.11 -7.92
#